data_798fed7168b477af89c0fcfd2d761091
#
_entry.id   798fed7168b477af89c0fcfd2d761091
#
_cell.length_a   1.000
_cell.length_b   1.000
_cell.length_c   1.000
_cell.angle_alpha   90.00
_cell.angle_beta   90.00
_cell.angle_gamma   90.00
#
_symmetry.space_group_name_H-M   'P 1'
#
loop_
_entity.id
_entity.type
_entity.pdbx_description
1 polymer ?
#
loop_
_entity_poly.entity_id
_entity_poly.type
_entity_poly.pdbx_seq_one_letter_code
_entity_poly.pdbx_strand_id
1 'polypeptide(L)'
;MSQILIIYTTLRGNTGKMVEPVAEGIRSEGVEARVLPVAQVTMADMRAADGIVIGSPTRFGAVDWQIKRLFDEIAIEGYPGPLEGKVGGAFTAGSRAGSGAELTLLNALHILLNHGLIIQGEPFGPHYGPVALREPTDEVLHFCRTWGARWARLVKRLVLQGEAPAVEGGTH
;
A
#
# COMPACT_ATOMS: atom_id res chain seq x y z
N MET A 1 -14.32 -12.29 2.06
CA MET A 1 -13.94 -11.25 3.07
C MET A 1 -12.87 -10.39 2.41
N SER A 2 -13.03 -9.08 2.43
CA SER A 2 -12.05 -8.17 1.79
C SER A 2 -10.71 -8.23 2.50
N GLN A 3 -9.61 -8.16 1.74
CA GLN A 3 -8.23 -8.29 2.24
C GLN A 3 -7.34 -7.17 1.70
N ILE A 4 -6.52 -6.59 2.57
CA ILE A 4 -5.41 -5.72 2.18
C ILE A 4 -4.09 -6.42 2.49
N LEU A 5 -3.22 -6.51 1.48
CA LEU A 5 -1.88 -7.04 1.61
C LEU A 5 -0.91 -5.89 1.93
N ILE A 6 -0.23 -5.99 3.07
CA ILE A 6 0.86 -5.08 3.44
C ILE A 6 2.17 -5.76 3.07
N ILE A 7 2.86 -5.22 2.08
CA ILE A 7 4.18 -5.67 1.62
C ILE A 7 5.22 -4.73 2.20
N TYR A 8 6.21 -5.25 2.91
CA TYR A 8 7.20 -4.36 3.50
C TYR A 8 8.63 -4.88 3.45
N THR A 9 9.56 -3.91 3.49
CA THR A 9 10.97 -4.13 3.84
C THR A 9 11.34 -3.24 5.02
N THR A 10 12.38 -3.61 5.74
CA THR A 10 12.91 -2.78 6.82
C THR A 10 14.42 -3.00 6.94
N LEU A 11 15.19 -1.91 7.06
CA LEU A 11 16.65 -1.99 7.19
C LEU A 11 17.11 -1.92 8.65
N ARG A 12 16.49 -1.04 9.42
CA ARG A 12 16.83 -0.75 10.83
C ARG A 12 15.64 -0.93 11.78
N GLY A 13 14.59 -1.59 11.33
CA GLY A 13 13.39 -1.85 12.11
C GLY A 13 12.34 -0.73 12.08
N ASN A 14 12.67 0.50 11.69
CA ASN A 14 11.73 1.63 11.80
C ASN A 14 10.49 1.48 10.92
N THR A 15 10.65 1.09 9.65
CA THR A 15 9.51 0.75 8.79
C THR A 15 8.70 -0.40 9.37
N GLY A 16 9.37 -1.43 9.89
CA GLY A 16 8.72 -2.58 10.54
C GLY A 16 7.83 -2.19 11.72
N LYS A 17 8.22 -1.19 12.53
CA LYS A 17 7.40 -0.69 13.65
C LYS A 17 6.11 0.01 13.21
N MET A 18 6.03 0.48 11.97
CA MET A 18 4.82 1.11 11.42
C MET A 18 3.82 0.10 10.86
N VAL A 19 4.27 -1.13 10.55
CA VAL A 19 3.47 -2.16 9.90
C VAL A 19 2.25 -2.55 10.73
N GLU A 20 2.47 -2.93 12.00
CA GLU A 20 1.37 -3.39 12.85
C GLU A 20 0.33 -2.29 13.13
N PRO A 21 0.70 -1.03 13.43
CA PRO A 21 -0.29 0.05 13.53
C PRO A 21 -1.15 0.24 12.26
N VAL A 22 -0.56 0.13 11.06
CA VAL A 22 -1.34 0.16 9.82
C VAL A 22 -2.30 -1.03 9.75
N ALA A 23 -1.83 -2.24 10.07
CA ALA A 23 -2.64 -3.45 10.07
C ALA A 23 -3.77 -3.42 11.10
N GLU A 24 -3.50 -2.89 12.32
CA GLU A 24 -4.53 -2.65 13.36
C GLU A 24 -5.64 -1.75 12.82
N GLY A 25 -5.28 -0.65 12.16
CA GLY A 25 -6.25 0.25 11.54
C GLY A 25 -7.11 -0.43 10.47
N ILE A 26 -6.50 -1.26 9.63
CA ILE A 26 -7.23 -2.04 8.61
C ILE A 26 -8.21 -3.01 9.27
N ARG A 27 -7.75 -3.77 10.26
CA ARG A 27 -8.57 -4.77 10.97
C ARG A 27 -9.72 -4.14 11.76
N SER A 28 -9.54 -2.94 12.29
CA SER A 28 -10.61 -2.21 13.02
C SER A 28 -11.84 -1.93 12.16
N GLU A 29 -11.71 -1.95 10.87
CA GLU A 29 -12.81 -1.78 9.90
C GLU A 29 -13.39 -3.11 9.39
N GLY A 30 -12.98 -4.26 9.95
CA GLY A 30 -13.46 -5.58 9.54
C GLY A 30 -12.88 -6.07 8.19
N VAL A 31 -11.76 -5.52 7.76
CA VAL A 31 -10.99 -5.97 6.60
C VAL A 31 -9.78 -6.77 7.07
N GLU A 32 -9.47 -7.87 6.39
CA GLU A 32 -8.28 -8.65 6.70
C GLU A 32 -7.02 -7.86 6.34
N ALA A 33 -6.06 -7.79 7.26
CA ALA A 33 -4.72 -7.26 7.00
C ALA A 33 -3.72 -8.42 6.96
N ARG A 34 -3.33 -8.80 5.76
CA ARG A 34 -2.26 -9.78 5.54
C ARG A 34 -0.91 -9.06 5.45
N VAL A 35 -0.01 -9.40 6.34
CA VAL A 35 1.30 -8.73 6.45
C VAL A 35 2.39 -9.69 6.00
N LEU A 36 3.15 -9.32 4.98
CA LEU A 36 4.26 -10.13 4.47
C LEU A 36 5.52 -9.28 4.23
N PRO A 37 6.68 -9.72 4.72
CA PRO A 37 7.95 -9.23 4.20
C PRO A 37 8.03 -9.49 2.70
N VAL A 38 8.61 -8.57 1.92
CA VAL A 38 8.67 -8.66 0.46
C VAL A 38 9.22 -9.98 -0.06
N ALA A 39 10.19 -10.59 0.65
CA ALA A 39 10.80 -11.86 0.26
C ALA A 39 9.84 -13.08 0.37
N GLN A 40 8.70 -12.93 1.03
CA GLN A 40 7.68 -13.98 1.20
C GLN A 40 6.45 -13.76 0.33
N VAL A 41 6.37 -12.63 -0.39
CA VAL A 41 5.23 -12.30 -1.23
C VAL A 41 5.28 -13.12 -2.51
N THR A 42 4.16 -13.73 -2.83
CA THR A 42 3.93 -14.42 -4.12
C THR A 42 2.99 -13.63 -5.02
N MET A 43 3.02 -13.93 -6.32
CA MET A 43 2.06 -13.37 -7.27
C MET A 43 0.61 -13.71 -6.88
N ALA A 44 0.39 -14.91 -6.32
CA ALA A 44 -0.93 -15.32 -5.83
C ALA A 44 -1.42 -14.43 -4.68
N ASP A 45 -0.55 -14.04 -3.75
CA ASP A 45 -0.90 -13.11 -2.66
C ASP A 45 -1.33 -11.74 -3.20
N MET A 46 -0.60 -11.22 -4.17
CA MET A 46 -0.90 -9.93 -4.78
C MET A 46 -2.21 -9.94 -5.56
N ARG A 47 -2.51 -11.04 -6.26
CA ARG A 47 -3.78 -11.20 -6.99
C ARG A 47 -4.98 -11.35 -6.06
N ALA A 48 -4.83 -12.08 -4.96
CA ALA A 48 -5.92 -12.35 -4.02
C ALA A 48 -6.36 -11.11 -3.22
N ALA A 49 -5.48 -10.14 -3.02
CA ALA A 49 -5.77 -8.94 -2.24
C ALA A 49 -6.65 -7.94 -3.02
N ASP A 50 -7.58 -7.27 -2.33
CA ASP A 50 -8.38 -6.15 -2.84
C ASP A 50 -7.63 -4.82 -2.76
N GLY A 51 -6.61 -4.75 -1.92
CA GLY A 51 -5.73 -3.60 -1.78
C GLY A 51 -4.29 -4.00 -1.46
N ILE A 52 -3.33 -3.15 -1.84
CA ILE A 52 -1.90 -3.35 -1.60
C ILE A 52 -1.31 -2.11 -0.95
N VAL A 53 -0.66 -2.29 0.17
CA VAL A 53 0.06 -1.24 0.89
C VAL A 53 1.56 -1.56 0.87
N ILE A 54 2.38 -0.60 0.44
CA ILE A 54 3.83 -0.71 0.42
C ILE A 54 4.44 -0.02 1.64
N GLY A 55 5.17 -0.76 2.47
CA GLY A 55 6.04 -0.23 3.52
C GLY A 55 7.52 -0.33 3.11
N SER A 56 8.17 0.79 2.85
CA SER A 56 9.57 0.81 2.43
C SER A 56 10.41 1.78 3.27
N PRO A 57 11.64 1.42 3.65
CA PRO A 57 12.58 2.44 4.11
C PRO A 57 12.97 3.35 2.93
N THR A 58 13.30 4.60 3.25
CA THR A 58 13.88 5.53 2.26
C THR A 58 15.27 5.05 1.86
N ARG A 59 15.45 4.73 0.58
CA ARG A 59 16.71 4.30 -0.02
C ARG A 59 17.15 5.31 -1.06
N PHE A 60 17.91 6.36 -0.64
CA PHE A 60 18.38 7.44 -1.52
C PHE A 60 17.24 8.08 -2.32
N GLY A 61 16.10 8.36 -1.66
CA GLY A 61 14.93 8.99 -2.28
C GLY A 61 14.02 8.04 -3.06
N ALA A 62 14.22 6.72 -2.98
CA ALA A 62 13.39 5.71 -3.64
C ALA A 62 12.98 4.60 -2.67
N VAL A 63 12.08 3.73 -3.12
CA VAL A 63 11.75 2.48 -2.43
C VAL A 63 12.93 1.52 -2.43
N ASP A 64 12.92 0.56 -1.52
CA ASP A 64 13.88 -0.54 -1.53
C ASP A 64 13.78 -1.32 -2.85
N TRP A 65 14.93 -1.69 -3.41
CA TRP A 65 15.02 -2.38 -4.70
C TRP A 65 14.20 -3.69 -4.75
N GLN A 66 14.05 -4.37 -3.63
CA GLN A 66 13.26 -5.60 -3.55
C GLN A 66 11.77 -5.34 -3.83
N ILE A 67 11.24 -4.21 -3.36
CA ILE A 67 9.87 -3.76 -3.69
C ILE A 67 9.77 -3.51 -5.20
N LYS A 68 10.70 -2.73 -5.77
CA LYS A 68 10.68 -2.41 -7.21
C LYS A 68 10.73 -3.69 -8.05
N ARG A 69 11.63 -4.62 -7.70
CA ARG A 69 11.78 -5.89 -8.38
C ARG A 69 10.48 -6.71 -8.37
N LEU A 70 9.82 -6.84 -7.22
CA LEU A 70 8.56 -7.57 -7.11
C LEU A 70 7.49 -7.02 -8.08
N PHE A 71 7.37 -5.70 -8.17
CA PHE A 71 6.40 -5.07 -9.06
C PHE A 71 6.81 -5.16 -10.53
N ASP A 72 8.09 -5.17 -10.86
CA ASP A 72 8.56 -5.40 -12.22
C ASP A 72 8.28 -6.82 -12.68
N GLU A 73 8.45 -7.81 -11.81
CA GLU A 73 8.18 -9.22 -12.10
C GLU A 73 6.69 -9.47 -12.38
N ILE A 74 5.77 -8.85 -11.61
CA ILE A 74 4.33 -9.02 -11.85
C ILE A 74 3.84 -8.30 -13.12
N ALA A 75 4.51 -7.25 -13.57
CA ALA A 75 4.16 -6.51 -14.78
C ALA A 75 4.28 -7.36 -16.06
N ILE A 76 5.07 -8.44 -16.03
CA ILE A 76 5.33 -9.31 -17.18
C ILE A 76 4.10 -10.21 -17.51
N GLU A 77 3.10 -10.27 -16.65
CA GLU A 77 1.96 -11.20 -16.79
C GLU A 77 0.87 -10.75 -17.78
N GLY A 78 1.04 -9.63 -18.47
CA GLY A 78 0.17 -9.20 -19.56
C GLY A 78 -0.83 -8.10 -19.20
N TYR A 79 -1.72 -7.79 -20.14
CA TYR A 79 -2.76 -6.76 -20.03
C TYR A 79 -4.16 -7.38 -20.18
N PRO A 80 -5.20 -6.98 -19.41
CA PRO A 80 -5.13 -6.03 -18.29
C PRO A 80 -4.26 -6.57 -17.16
N GLY A 81 -3.56 -5.65 -16.45
CA GLY A 81 -2.66 -6.04 -15.38
C GLY A 81 -3.39 -6.72 -14.21
N PRO A 82 -2.76 -7.68 -13.53
CA PRO A 82 -3.42 -8.45 -12.46
C PRO A 82 -3.76 -7.62 -11.21
N LEU A 83 -3.29 -6.39 -11.14
CA LEU A 83 -3.51 -5.46 -10.01
C LEU A 83 -4.46 -4.31 -10.34
N GLU A 84 -4.94 -4.22 -11.58
CA GLU A 84 -5.81 -3.13 -12.02
C GLU A 84 -7.08 -3.03 -11.16
N GLY A 85 -7.44 -1.78 -10.80
CA GLY A 85 -8.62 -1.47 -9.98
C GLY A 85 -8.50 -1.73 -8.49
N LYS A 86 -7.39 -2.36 -8.01
CA LYS A 86 -7.14 -2.53 -6.58
C LYS A 86 -6.79 -1.20 -5.91
N VAL A 87 -7.01 -1.12 -4.60
CA VAL A 87 -6.63 0.06 -3.81
C VAL A 87 -5.13 0.00 -3.48
N GLY A 88 -4.43 1.12 -3.62
CA GLY A 88 -2.99 1.21 -3.36
C GLY A 88 -2.59 2.34 -2.42
N GLY A 89 -1.62 2.10 -1.55
CA GLY A 89 -1.07 3.10 -0.64
C GLY A 89 0.35 2.79 -0.18
N ALA A 90 1.01 3.75 0.46
CA ALA A 90 2.39 3.58 0.91
C ALA A 90 2.68 4.29 2.23
N PHE A 91 3.66 3.76 2.98
CA PHE A 91 4.27 4.41 4.13
C PHE A 91 5.79 4.21 4.12
N THR A 92 6.53 5.11 4.75
CA THR A 92 8.00 5.07 4.74
C THR A 92 8.62 5.50 6.06
N ALA A 93 9.86 5.04 6.29
CA ALA A 93 10.72 5.58 7.33
C ALA A 93 12.02 6.10 6.71
N GLY A 94 12.35 7.37 7.00
CA GLY A 94 13.58 8.03 6.60
C GLY A 94 14.52 8.31 7.78
N SER A 95 15.76 8.75 7.51
CA SER A 95 16.73 9.03 8.55
C SER A 95 16.59 10.43 9.16
N ARG A 96 16.12 11.42 8.40
CA ARG A 96 15.98 12.84 8.78
C ARG A 96 15.18 13.61 7.75
N ALA A 97 14.72 14.82 8.11
CA ALA A 97 14.12 15.73 7.15
C ALA A 97 15.07 16.00 5.97
N GLY A 98 14.54 16.10 4.76
CA GLY A 98 15.32 16.29 3.53
C GLY A 98 16.09 15.04 3.06
N SER A 99 15.88 13.86 3.67
CA SER A 99 16.51 12.61 3.23
C SER A 99 15.79 11.90 2.08
N GLY A 100 14.70 12.47 1.56
CA GLY A 100 13.94 11.94 0.44
C GLY A 100 12.80 11.01 0.86
N ALA A 101 12.25 11.14 2.06
CA ALA A 101 11.13 10.32 2.53
C ALA A 101 9.89 10.53 1.65
N GLU A 102 9.51 11.78 1.37
CA GLU A 102 8.39 12.10 0.49
C GLU A 102 8.62 11.62 -0.95
N LEU A 103 9.86 11.69 -1.45
CA LEU A 103 10.21 11.13 -2.77
C LEU A 103 10.05 9.62 -2.78
N THR A 104 10.37 8.93 -1.68
CA THR A 104 10.14 7.49 -1.54
C THR A 104 8.65 7.15 -1.60
N LEU A 105 7.79 7.93 -0.91
CA LEU A 105 6.34 7.76 -1.02
C LEU A 105 5.84 7.97 -2.45
N LEU A 106 6.24 9.08 -3.09
CA LEU A 106 5.87 9.36 -4.48
C LEU A 106 6.34 8.24 -5.41
N ASN A 107 7.55 7.72 -5.22
CA ASN A 107 8.05 6.59 -6.00
C ASN A 107 7.20 5.33 -5.79
N ALA A 108 6.82 5.00 -4.54
CA ALA A 108 5.91 3.89 -4.26
C ALA A 108 4.53 4.09 -4.91
N LEU A 109 3.96 5.29 -4.80
CA LEU A 109 2.66 5.61 -5.40
C LEU A 109 2.72 5.56 -6.94
N HIS A 110 3.81 6.01 -7.56
CA HIS A 110 4.01 5.87 -9.02
C HIS A 110 4.08 4.41 -9.45
N ILE A 111 4.75 3.54 -8.69
CA ILE A 111 4.75 2.09 -8.96
C ILE A 111 3.31 1.57 -8.95
N LEU A 112 2.53 1.86 -7.91
CA LEU A 112 1.14 1.41 -7.79
C LEU A 112 0.25 1.96 -8.92
N LEU A 113 0.36 3.25 -9.25
CA LEU A 113 -0.39 3.87 -10.34
C LEU A 113 -0.09 3.23 -11.70
N ASN A 114 1.19 2.89 -11.98
CA ASN A 114 1.58 2.22 -13.23
C ASN A 114 1.03 0.79 -13.34
N HIS A 115 0.62 0.18 -12.22
CA HIS A 115 -0.08 -1.10 -12.19
C HIS A 115 -1.61 -0.97 -12.15
N GLY A 116 -2.16 0.24 -12.36
CA GLY A 116 -3.59 0.48 -12.43
C GLY A 116 -4.30 0.56 -11.07
N LEU A 117 -3.56 0.73 -9.96
CA LEU A 117 -4.18 0.83 -8.64
C LEU A 117 -4.78 2.22 -8.41
N ILE A 118 -5.84 2.25 -7.60
CA ILE A 118 -6.54 3.45 -7.18
C ILE A 118 -5.88 4.01 -5.93
N ILE A 119 -5.39 5.26 -6.01
CA ILE A 119 -4.73 5.96 -4.90
C ILE A 119 -5.65 7.05 -4.35
N GLN A 120 -5.82 7.06 -3.03
CA GLN A 120 -6.54 8.12 -2.33
C GLN A 120 -5.57 9.02 -1.56
N GLY A 121 -5.51 10.31 -1.87
CA GLY A 121 -4.72 11.27 -1.11
C GLY A 121 -5.25 11.48 0.32
N GLU A 122 -4.40 11.95 1.24
CA GLU A 122 -4.78 12.32 2.60
C GLU A 122 -4.94 13.86 2.68
N PRO A 123 -6.17 14.39 2.94
CA PRO A 123 -6.41 15.83 2.94
C PRO A 123 -5.91 16.51 4.22
N PHE A 124 -5.77 15.77 5.33
CA PHE A 124 -5.38 16.29 6.63
C PHE A 124 -4.17 15.52 7.15
N GLY A 125 -2.97 16.08 7.01
CA GLY A 125 -1.74 15.47 7.50
C GLY A 125 -0.75 15.14 6.37
N PRO A 126 0.06 14.10 6.51
CA PRO A 126 0.99 13.67 5.46
C PRO A 126 0.26 13.21 4.20
N HIS A 127 0.15 14.09 3.19
CA HIS A 127 -0.72 13.92 2.02
C HIS A 127 -0.46 12.66 1.19
N TYR A 128 0.77 12.16 1.20
CA TYR A 128 1.19 10.99 0.43
C TYR A 128 1.18 9.68 1.22
N GLY A 129 0.99 9.76 2.55
CA GLY A 129 1.01 8.62 3.47
C GLY A 129 1.93 8.81 4.67
N PRO A 130 1.91 7.90 5.64
CA PRO A 130 2.69 8.00 6.86
C PRO A 130 4.20 8.04 6.63
N VAL A 131 4.88 8.98 7.30
CA VAL A 131 6.33 9.14 7.31
C VAL A 131 6.84 9.11 8.74
N ALA A 132 7.81 8.24 9.03
CA ALA A 132 8.62 8.33 10.23
C ALA A 132 10.00 8.89 9.90
N LEU A 133 10.49 9.83 10.69
CA LEU A 133 11.88 10.29 10.64
C LEU A 133 12.64 9.65 11.81
N ARG A 134 13.48 8.65 11.52
CA ARG A 134 14.10 7.73 12.48
C ARG A 134 13.05 6.77 13.07
N GLU A 135 13.05 6.59 14.40
CA GLU A 135 12.04 5.81 15.11
C GLU A 135 10.67 6.52 15.02
N PRO A 136 9.59 5.79 14.68
CA PRO A 136 8.27 6.39 14.66
C PRO A 136 7.84 6.82 16.06
N THR A 137 7.31 8.05 16.16
CA THR A 137 6.70 8.58 17.39
C THR A 137 5.30 8.03 17.58
N ASP A 138 4.74 8.17 18.78
CA ASP A 138 3.34 7.78 19.07
C ASP A 138 2.34 8.48 18.14
N GLU A 139 2.60 9.75 17.77
CA GLU A 139 1.81 10.50 16.80
C GLU A 139 1.82 9.83 15.42
N VAL A 140 2.98 9.44 14.93
CA VAL A 140 3.14 8.72 13.65
C VAL A 140 2.43 7.37 13.71
N LEU A 141 2.57 6.62 14.81
CA LEU A 141 1.92 5.32 14.98
C LEU A 141 0.38 5.47 15.07
N HIS A 142 -0.10 6.52 15.75
CA HIS A 142 -1.53 6.85 15.75
C HIS A 142 -2.03 7.18 14.33
N PHE A 143 -1.29 8.00 13.59
CA PHE A 143 -1.62 8.31 12.20
C PHE A 143 -1.62 7.05 11.32
N CYS A 144 -0.69 6.12 11.50
CA CYS A 144 -0.69 4.83 10.78
C CYS A 144 -2.00 4.06 10.99
N ARG A 145 -2.56 4.04 12.22
CA ARG A 145 -3.86 3.38 12.51
C ARG A 145 -5.01 4.06 11.78
N THR A 146 -5.13 5.38 11.90
CA THR A 146 -6.21 6.14 11.26
C THR A 146 -6.14 6.07 9.74
N TRP A 147 -4.94 6.10 9.20
CA TRP A 147 -4.67 5.94 7.78
C TRP A 147 -5.02 4.54 7.28
N GLY A 148 -4.62 3.48 8.00
CA GLY A 148 -4.99 2.10 7.67
C GLY A 148 -6.50 1.86 7.67
N ALA A 149 -7.22 2.40 8.67
CA ALA A 149 -8.68 2.34 8.72
C ALA A 149 -9.33 3.04 7.51
N ARG A 150 -8.78 4.15 7.08
CA ARG A 150 -9.26 4.88 5.90
C ARG A 150 -9.14 4.07 4.61
N TRP A 151 -8.02 3.35 4.43
CA TRP A 151 -7.81 2.46 3.29
C TRP A 151 -8.78 1.28 3.29
N ALA A 152 -9.03 0.70 4.45
CA ALA A 152 -10.02 -0.38 4.60
C ALA A 152 -11.43 0.08 4.23
N ARG A 153 -11.83 1.30 4.62
CA ARG A 153 -13.13 1.87 4.21
C ARG A 153 -13.22 2.07 2.69
N LEU A 154 -12.14 2.48 2.03
CA LEU A 154 -12.13 2.62 0.57
C LEU A 154 -12.28 1.27 -0.11
N VAL A 155 -11.53 0.24 0.32
CA VAL A 155 -11.66 -1.12 -0.19
C VAL A 155 -13.08 -1.62 -0.07
N LYS A 156 -13.71 -1.50 1.12
CA LYS A 156 -15.11 -1.91 1.31
C LYS A 156 -16.07 -1.23 0.34
N ARG A 157 -15.91 0.08 0.12
CA ARG A 157 -16.76 0.82 -0.83
C ARG A 157 -16.64 0.29 -2.25
N LEU A 158 -15.42 0.02 -2.72
CA LEU A 158 -15.18 -0.45 -4.09
C LEU A 158 -15.66 -1.89 -4.29
N VAL A 159 -15.41 -2.78 -3.33
CA VAL A 159 -15.89 -4.17 -3.40
C VAL A 159 -17.42 -4.23 -3.40
N LEU A 160 -18.12 -3.46 -2.56
CA LEU A 160 -19.58 -3.41 -2.54
C LEU A 160 -20.18 -2.83 -3.82
N GLN A 161 -19.46 -1.94 -4.53
CA GLN A 161 -19.92 -1.40 -5.82
C GLN A 161 -19.61 -2.33 -7.00
N GLY A 162 -18.61 -3.21 -6.86
CA GLY A 162 -18.24 -4.21 -7.87
C GLY A 162 -19.24 -5.38 -8.02
N GLU A 163 -20.18 -5.50 -7.07
CA GLU A 163 -21.30 -6.46 -7.13
C GLU A 163 -22.51 -5.96 -7.95
N ALA A 164 -22.42 -4.78 -8.60
CA ALA A 164 -23.44 -4.32 -9.52
C ALA A 164 -23.53 -5.27 -10.74
N PRO A 165 -24.74 -5.61 -11.23
CA PRO A 165 -24.93 -6.61 -12.29
C PRO A 165 -24.16 -6.21 -13.54
N ALA A 166 -23.49 -7.20 -14.15
CA ALA A 166 -22.82 -7.04 -15.42
C ALA A 166 -23.82 -6.42 -16.43
N VAL A 167 -23.48 -5.29 -16.99
CA VAL A 167 -24.23 -4.71 -18.11
C VAL A 167 -24.04 -5.71 -19.27
N GLU A 168 -25.11 -6.40 -19.64
CA GLU A 168 -25.11 -7.29 -20.79
C GLU A 168 -24.63 -6.50 -22.01
N GLY A 169 -23.50 -6.92 -22.57
CA GLY A 169 -22.85 -6.24 -23.66
C GLY A 169 -23.76 -6.19 -24.90
N GLY A 170 -24.18 -4.98 -25.24
CA GLY A 170 -24.75 -4.72 -26.55
C GLY A 170 -23.68 -4.98 -27.60
N THR A 171 -23.90 -5.98 -28.42
CA THR A 171 -23.17 -6.23 -29.67
C THR A 171 -23.35 -5.06 -30.63
N HIS A 172 -22.27 -4.40 -30.98
CA HIS A 172 -22.19 -3.59 -32.21
C HIS A 172 -20.97 -4.00 -33.01
#